data_0de932f1b905c705ea956b77491cdfa9
#
_entry.id   0de932f1b905c705ea956b77491cdfa9
#
_cell.length_a   1.000
_cell.length_b   1.000
_cell.length_c   1.000
_cell.angle_alpha   90.00
_cell.angle_beta   90.00
_cell.angle_gamma   90.00
#
_symmetry.space_group_name_H-M   'P 1'
#
loop_
_entity.id
_entity.type
_entity.pdbx_description
1 polymer ?
#
loop_
_entity_poly.entity_id
_entity_poly.type
_entity_poly.pdbx_seq_one_letter_code
_entity_poly.pdbx_strand_id
1 'polypeptide(L)'
;MNLYFDTSALVKLFSKEEGSETVKKLVTDVSNNIYVLDLALIELQSAVYRKFRNNQIPEENLDIIQSAIEKQMTFFNNIPMGSDIMEEALKLIKIFGKIHGLRTLDALHIAGWRIIAESSWFFVSSDKNQISVVEQLNNKTIVV
;
A
#
# COMPACT_ATOMS: atom_id res chain seq x y z
N MET A 1 16.22 -4.05 -3.75
CA MET A 1 15.34 -4.85 -2.85
C MET A 1 13.98 -5.03 -3.51
N ASN A 2 13.22 -6.06 -3.14
CA ASN A 2 11.82 -6.19 -3.52
C ASN A 2 10.94 -5.65 -2.38
N LEU A 3 10.14 -4.64 -2.68
CA LEU A 3 9.34 -3.88 -1.73
C LEU A 3 7.87 -3.92 -2.15
N TYR A 4 7.00 -4.40 -1.29
CA TYR A 4 5.56 -4.33 -1.50
C TYR A 4 5.00 -3.17 -0.69
N PHE A 5 4.32 -2.26 -1.36
CA PHE A 5 3.72 -1.09 -0.74
C PHE A 5 2.21 -1.27 -0.60
N ASP A 6 1.70 -1.01 0.60
CA ASP A 6 0.27 -0.77 0.77
C ASP A 6 -0.10 0.68 0.41
N THR A 7 -1.38 0.96 0.36
CA THR A 7 -1.86 2.31 0.00
C THR A 7 -1.47 3.37 1.03
N SER A 8 -1.35 3.03 2.32
CA SER A 8 -0.98 3.99 3.37
C SER A 8 0.44 4.53 3.19
N ALA A 9 1.35 3.71 2.70
CA ALA A 9 2.69 4.13 2.33
C ALA A 9 2.70 4.90 0.99
N LEU A 10 1.95 4.42 -0.02
CA LEU A 10 1.95 5.05 -1.34
C LEU A 10 1.38 6.48 -1.35
N VAL A 11 0.38 6.77 -0.53
CA VAL A 11 -0.24 8.11 -0.47
C VAL A 11 0.78 9.19 -0.10
N LYS A 12 1.84 8.83 0.61
CA LYS A 12 2.95 9.72 1.01
C LYS A 12 3.81 10.22 -0.16
N LEU A 13 3.70 9.60 -1.34
CA LEU A 13 4.32 10.13 -2.57
C LEU A 13 3.61 11.39 -3.07
N PHE A 14 2.32 11.52 -2.77
CA PHE A 14 1.43 12.55 -3.31
C PHE A 14 0.98 13.57 -2.27
N SER A 15 1.40 13.40 -1.02
CA SER A 15 1.14 14.35 0.06
C SER A 15 2.38 14.51 0.94
N LYS A 16 2.62 15.76 1.39
CA LYS A 16 3.74 16.03 2.30
C LYS A 16 3.32 15.73 3.74
N GLU A 17 3.79 14.62 4.27
CA GLU A 17 3.53 14.16 5.63
C GLU A 17 4.73 13.39 6.19
N GLU A 18 4.67 12.99 7.45
CA GLU A 18 5.73 12.18 8.06
C GLU A 18 5.98 10.90 7.25
N GLY A 19 7.24 10.56 7.00
CA GLY A 19 7.64 9.41 6.19
C GLY A 19 7.71 9.65 4.68
N SER A 20 7.20 10.79 4.14
CA SER A 20 7.21 11.08 2.69
C SER A 20 8.60 11.02 2.07
N GLU A 21 9.62 11.54 2.75
CA GLU A 21 11.00 11.52 2.24
C GLU A 21 11.59 10.10 2.23
N THR A 22 11.22 9.27 3.19
CA THR A 22 11.62 7.86 3.22
C THR A 22 10.99 7.10 2.06
N VAL A 23 9.69 7.27 1.84
CA VAL A 23 8.97 6.65 0.71
C VAL A 23 9.57 7.09 -0.62
N LYS A 24 9.83 8.38 -0.81
CA LYS A 24 10.48 8.89 -2.03
C LYS A 24 11.83 8.23 -2.28
N LYS A 25 12.68 8.13 -1.26
CA LYS A 25 14.00 7.47 -1.38
C LYS A 25 13.85 6.02 -1.79
N LEU A 26 12.92 5.27 -1.18
CA LEU A 26 12.68 3.87 -1.52
C LEU A 26 12.20 3.70 -2.97
N VAL A 27 11.31 4.58 -3.44
CA VAL A 27 10.72 4.49 -4.79
C VAL A 27 11.68 4.99 -5.87
N THR A 28 12.53 5.98 -5.58
CA THR A 28 13.48 6.52 -6.55
C THR A 28 14.80 5.75 -6.65
N ASP A 29 15.07 4.86 -5.71
CA ASP A 29 16.24 3.98 -5.78
C ASP A 29 16.01 2.91 -6.85
N VAL A 30 16.74 3.03 -7.96
CA VAL A 30 16.64 2.14 -9.12
C VAL A 30 17.02 0.68 -8.83
N SER A 31 17.62 0.41 -7.68
CA SER A 31 17.92 -0.97 -7.22
C SER A 31 16.70 -1.64 -6.59
N ASN A 32 15.60 -0.91 -6.34
CA ASN A 32 14.39 -1.44 -5.76
C ASN A 32 13.35 -1.78 -6.83
N ASN A 33 12.72 -2.94 -6.66
CA ASN A 33 11.52 -3.32 -7.40
C ASN A 33 10.30 -3.06 -6.51
N ILE A 34 9.41 -2.21 -6.98
CA ILE A 34 8.21 -1.83 -6.23
C ILE A 34 7.02 -2.65 -6.72
N TYR A 35 6.31 -3.26 -5.79
CA TYR A 35 5.11 -4.07 -6.03
C TYR A 35 3.91 -3.46 -5.29
N VAL A 36 2.76 -3.47 -5.94
CA VAL A 36 1.52 -2.91 -5.41
C VAL A 36 0.33 -3.76 -5.85
N LEU A 37 -0.72 -3.80 -5.06
CA LEU A 37 -1.98 -4.40 -5.48
C LEU A 37 -2.73 -3.43 -6.41
N ASP A 38 -3.38 -3.92 -7.46
CA ASP A 38 -4.20 -3.07 -8.36
C ASP A 38 -5.23 -2.22 -7.62
N LEU A 39 -5.73 -2.74 -6.48
CA LEU A 39 -6.62 -2.02 -5.56
C LEU A 39 -6.06 -0.67 -5.12
N ALA A 40 -4.74 -0.54 -5.00
CA ALA A 40 -4.08 0.68 -4.53
C ALA A 40 -4.39 1.90 -5.41
N LEU A 41 -4.58 1.71 -6.73
CA LEU A 41 -4.96 2.81 -7.62
C LEU A 41 -6.31 3.42 -7.21
N ILE A 42 -7.31 2.56 -6.95
CA ILE A 42 -8.65 3.01 -6.54
C ILE A 42 -8.59 3.71 -5.18
N GLU A 43 -7.83 3.15 -4.25
CA GLU A 43 -7.68 3.72 -2.92
C GLU A 43 -6.94 5.06 -2.93
N LEU A 44 -5.88 5.21 -3.74
CA LEU A 44 -5.17 6.47 -3.92
C LEU A 44 -6.09 7.56 -4.47
N GLN A 45 -6.86 7.26 -5.52
CA GLN A 45 -7.84 8.19 -6.06
C GLN A 45 -8.88 8.60 -5.00
N SER A 46 -9.40 7.63 -4.25
CA SER A 46 -10.32 7.89 -3.14
C SER A 46 -9.71 8.77 -2.05
N ALA A 47 -8.43 8.54 -1.72
CA ALA A 47 -7.70 9.33 -0.72
C ALA A 47 -7.51 10.80 -1.17
N VAL A 48 -7.21 11.03 -2.45
CA VAL A 48 -7.11 12.39 -3.03
C VAL A 48 -8.43 13.14 -2.88
N TYR A 49 -9.55 12.53 -3.27
CA TYR A 49 -10.86 13.16 -3.12
C TYR A 49 -11.25 13.41 -1.65
N ARG A 50 -10.87 12.54 -0.74
CA ARG A 50 -11.05 12.78 0.69
C ARG A 50 -10.25 13.98 1.17
N LYS A 51 -8.99 14.11 0.76
CA LYS A 51 -8.14 15.28 1.08
C LYS A 51 -8.71 16.57 0.49
N PHE A 52 -9.25 16.52 -0.72
CA PHE A 52 -9.95 17.65 -1.34
C PHE A 52 -11.17 18.09 -0.50
N ARG A 53 -12.06 17.18 -0.16
CA ARG A 53 -13.24 17.49 0.69
C ARG A 53 -12.85 18.08 2.06
N ASN A 54 -11.68 17.75 2.56
CA ASN A 54 -11.13 18.28 3.81
C ASN A 54 -10.34 19.58 3.62
N ASN A 55 -10.42 20.22 2.45
CA ASN A 55 -9.69 21.44 2.10
C ASN A 55 -8.15 21.33 2.22
N GLN A 56 -7.61 20.12 2.06
CA GLN A 56 -6.16 19.87 2.09
C GLN A 56 -5.51 19.92 0.69
N ILE A 57 -6.31 19.82 -0.36
CA ILE A 57 -5.91 19.90 -1.76
C ILE A 57 -6.81 20.94 -2.45
N PRO A 58 -6.27 21.99 -3.05
CA PRO A 58 -7.05 22.93 -3.85
C PRO A 58 -7.52 22.29 -5.16
N GLU A 59 -8.66 22.76 -5.68
CA GLU A 59 -9.31 22.19 -6.87
C GLU A 59 -8.39 22.20 -8.10
N GLU A 60 -7.63 23.27 -8.29
CA GLU A 60 -6.67 23.41 -9.39
C GLU A 60 -5.55 22.35 -9.40
N ASN A 61 -5.32 21.67 -8.28
CA ASN A 61 -4.29 20.63 -8.15
C ASN A 61 -4.84 19.20 -8.33
N LEU A 62 -6.16 19.01 -8.35
CA LEU A 62 -6.77 17.69 -8.43
C LEU A 62 -6.32 16.90 -9.66
N ASP A 63 -6.49 17.48 -10.85
CA ASP A 63 -6.16 16.79 -12.11
C ASP A 63 -4.67 16.49 -12.21
N ILE A 64 -3.82 17.39 -11.68
CA ILE A 64 -2.36 17.21 -11.66
C ILE A 64 -1.99 16.00 -10.78
N ILE A 65 -2.58 15.92 -9.58
CA ILE A 65 -2.29 14.83 -8.64
C ILE A 65 -2.83 13.50 -9.17
N GLN A 66 -4.03 13.48 -9.73
CA GLN A 66 -4.63 12.28 -10.32
C GLN A 66 -3.79 11.74 -11.48
N SER A 67 -3.38 12.62 -12.40
CA SER A 67 -2.49 12.24 -13.51
C SER A 67 -1.13 11.75 -13.01
N ALA A 68 -0.59 12.36 -11.96
CA ALA A 68 0.66 11.91 -11.35
C ALA A 68 0.55 10.51 -10.74
N ILE A 69 -0.58 10.21 -10.08
CA ILE A 69 -0.86 8.85 -9.54
C ILE A 69 -0.90 7.84 -10.66
N GLU A 70 -1.70 8.07 -11.70
CA GLU A 70 -1.84 7.15 -12.83
C GLU A 70 -0.50 6.89 -13.49
N LYS A 71 0.28 7.95 -13.75
CA LYS A 71 1.63 7.84 -14.32
C LYS A 71 2.57 7.05 -13.40
N GLN A 72 2.55 7.32 -12.10
CA GLN A 72 3.44 6.65 -11.15
C GLN A 72 3.14 5.14 -11.08
N MET A 73 1.86 4.76 -11.10
CA MET A 73 1.44 3.36 -11.06
C MET A 73 1.95 2.55 -12.25
N THR A 74 2.20 3.17 -13.41
CA THR A 74 2.77 2.46 -14.57
C THR A 74 4.23 2.01 -14.37
N PHE A 75 4.94 2.58 -13.41
CA PHE A 75 6.33 2.20 -13.08
C PHE A 75 6.42 1.10 -12.02
N PHE A 76 5.30 0.71 -11.42
CA PHE A 76 5.26 -0.33 -10.41
C PHE A 76 4.85 -1.68 -10.99
N ASN A 77 5.25 -2.74 -10.32
CA ASN A 77 4.78 -4.09 -10.63
C ASN A 77 3.38 -4.27 -10.01
N ASN A 78 2.36 -4.12 -10.84
CA ASN A 78 0.97 -4.22 -10.40
C ASN A 78 0.55 -5.69 -10.30
N ILE A 79 -0.02 -6.06 -9.14
CA ILE A 79 -0.54 -7.39 -8.85
C ILE A 79 -2.04 -7.35 -9.06
N PRO A 80 -2.58 -8.12 -10.02
CA PRO A 80 -4.01 -8.12 -10.30
C PRO A 80 -4.80 -8.73 -9.13
N MET A 81 -5.95 -8.14 -8.83
CA MET A 81 -6.91 -8.72 -7.89
C MET A 81 -7.50 -10.01 -8.49
N GLY A 82 -7.21 -11.13 -7.82
CA GLY A 82 -7.69 -12.45 -8.21
C GLY A 82 -8.47 -13.15 -7.10
N SER A 83 -9.10 -14.30 -7.43
CA SER A 83 -9.81 -15.13 -6.46
C SER A 83 -8.89 -15.68 -5.37
N ASP A 84 -7.64 -15.97 -5.71
CA ASP A 84 -6.59 -16.41 -4.79
C ASP A 84 -6.31 -15.39 -3.69
N ILE A 85 -6.24 -14.10 -4.04
CA ILE A 85 -6.08 -13.00 -3.08
C ILE A 85 -7.31 -12.90 -2.17
N MET A 86 -8.51 -13.03 -2.72
CA MET A 86 -9.75 -13.00 -1.92
C MET A 86 -9.84 -14.17 -0.94
N GLU A 87 -9.46 -15.37 -1.37
CA GLU A 87 -9.43 -16.56 -0.51
C GLU A 87 -8.41 -16.41 0.62
N GLU A 88 -7.22 -15.92 0.30
CA GLU A 88 -6.17 -15.67 1.29
C GLU A 88 -6.57 -14.56 2.28
N ALA A 89 -7.17 -13.48 1.80
CA ALA A 89 -7.68 -12.40 2.66
C ALA A 89 -8.75 -12.91 3.63
N LEU A 90 -9.66 -13.80 3.18
CA LEU A 90 -10.65 -14.43 4.06
C LEU A 90 -10.00 -15.26 5.17
N LYS A 91 -8.92 -16.00 4.87
CA LYS A 91 -8.15 -16.74 5.89
C LYS A 91 -7.53 -15.79 6.91
N LEU A 92 -6.92 -14.70 6.45
CA LEU A 92 -6.31 -13.68 7.31
C LEU A 92 -7.34 -13.03 8.23
N ILE A 93 -8.53 -12.68 7.73
CA ILE A 93 -9.63 -12.13 8.55
C ILE A 93 -10.04 -13.14 9.64
N LYS A 94 -10.17 -14.42 9.32
CA LYS A 94 -10.54 -15.44 10.30
C LYS A 94 -9.49 -15.60 11.42
N ILE A 95 -8.20 -15.43 11.09
CA ILE A 95 -7.10 -15.56 12.05
C ILE A 95 -6.93 -14.27 12.87
N PHE A 96 -6.88 -13.11 12.22
CA PHE A 96 -6.47 -11.84 12.83
C PHE A 96 -7.62 -10.87 13.11
N GLY A 97 -8.82 -11.11 12.56
CA GLY A 97 -9.94 -10.19 12.70
C GLY A 97 -10.39 -9.99 14.15
N LYS A 98 -10.44 -11.06 14.94
CA LYS A 98 -10.92 -11.00 16.34
C LYS A 98 -9.94 -10.27 17.27
N ILE A 99 -8.64 -10.50 17.12
CA ILE A 99 -7.63 -9.99 18.06
C ILE A 99 -7.05 -8.67 17.58
N HIS A 100 -6.77 -8.56 16.29
CA HIS A 100 -6.13 -7.39 15.70
C HIS A 100 -7.11 -6.44 15.01
N GLY A 101 -8.39 -6.81 14.90
CA GLY A 101 -9.36 -6.00 14.17
C GLY A 101 -8.98 -5.79 12.70
N LEU A 102 -8.36 -6.80 12.06
CA LEU A 102 -7.94 -6.70 10.66
C LEU A 102 -9.14 -6.42 9.77
N ARG A 103 -9.08 -5.33 9.01
CA ARG A 103 -10.16 -4.89 8.12
C ARG A 103 -10.00 -5.48 6.73
N THR A 104 -11.08 -5.43 5.94
CA THR A 104 -11.14 -6.03 4.59
C THR A 104 -10.02 -5.56 3.67
N LEU A 105 -9.81 -4.24 3.53
CA LEU A 105 -8.78 -3.69 2.63
C LEU A 105 -7.37 -4.05 3.11
N ASP A 106 -7.14 -4.00 4.41
CA ASP A 106 -5.85 -4.39 5.02
C ASP A 106 -5.54 -5.86 4.75
N ALA A 107 -6.55 -6.73 4.89
CA ALA A 107 -6.41 -8.16 4.59
C ALA A 107 -6.12 -8.43 3.12
N LEU A 108 -6.72 -7.67 2.20
CA LEU A 108 -6.45 -7.79 0.76
C LEU A 108 -5.01 -7.39 0.42
N HIS A 109 -4.49 -6.31 1.01
CA HIS A 109 -3.08 -5.93 0.82
C HIS A 109 -2.12 -6.98 1.37
N ILE A 110 -2.35 -7.48 2.58
CA ILE A 110 -1.50 -8.53 3.15
C ILE A 110 -1.62 -9.83 2.35
N ALA A 111 -2.80 -10.16 1.84
CA ALA A 111 -3.00 -11.33 0.98
C ALA A 111 -2.23 -11.21 -0.34
N GLY A 112 -2.32 -10.05 -1.02
CA GLY A 112 -1.54 -9.78 -2.23
C GLY A 112 -0.04 -9.90 -2.00
N TRP A 113 0.45 -9.36 -0.88
CA TRP A 113 1.82 -9.56 -0.41
C TRP A 113 2.17 -11.05 -0.27
N ARG A 114 1.38 -11.81 0.48
CA ARG A 114 1.68 -13.21 0.80
C ARG A 114 1.73 -14.14 -0.40
N ILE A 115 0.96 -13.85 -1.44
CA ILE A 115 0.91 -14.69 -2.65
C ILE A 115 2.21 -14.60 -3.45
N ILE A 116 2.87 -13.43 -3.43
CA ILE A 116 4.04 -13.18 -4.28
C ILE A 116 5.37 -13.10 -3.53
N ALA A 117 5.34 -12.76 -2.23
CA ALA A 117 6.54 -12.40 -1.49
C ALA A 117 7.39 -13.62 -1.13
N GLU A 118 8.69 -13.46 -1.31
CA GLU A 118 9.70 -14.35 -0.76
C GLU A 118 10.23 -13.81 0.58
N SER A 119 10.94 -14.62 1.34
CA SER A 119 11.46 -14.28 2.67
C SER A 119 12.42 -13.08 2.71
N SER A 120 12.98 -12.71 1.55
CA SER A 120 13.88 -11.56 1.39
C SER A 120 13.16 -10.22 1.19
N TRP A 121 11.85 -10.24 0.89
CA TRP A 121 11.07 -9.05 0.55
C TRP A 121 10.65 -8.26 1.81
N PHE A 122 10.24 -7.01 1.61
CA PHE A 122 9.75 -6.14 2.68
C PHE A 122 8.34 -5.63 2.37
N PHE A 123 7.46 -5.73 3.36
CA PHE A 123 6.16 -5.08 3.36
C PHE A 123 6.31 -3.65 3.89
N VAL A 124 5.94 -2.65 3.10
CA VAL A 124 6.10 -1.23 3.42
C VAL A 124 4.73 -0.61 3.71
N SER A 125 4.54 -0.13 4.92
CA SER A 125 3.27 0.46 5.37
C SER A 125 3.48 1.53 6.43
N SER A 126 2.53 2.44 6.57
CA SER A 126 2.39 3.31 7.75
C SER A 126 1.29 2.84 8.71
N ASP A 127 0.53 1.82 8.35
CA ASP A 127 -0.52 1.25 9.21
C ASP A 127 0.08 0.26 10.20
N LYS A 128 0.10 0.65 11.48
CA LYS A 128 0.67 -0.16 12.57
C LYS A 128 -0.02 -1.52 12.72
N ASN A 129 -1.31 -1.59 12.39
CA ASN A 129 -2.05 -2.84 12.50
C ASN A 129 -1.63 -3.83 11.41
N GLN A 130 -1.48 -3.36 10.17
CA GLN A 130 -0.96 -4.19 9.08
C GLN A 130 0.48 -4.64 9.36
N ILE A 131 1.35 -3.74 9.82
CA ILE A 131 2.73 -4.05 10.23
C ILE A 131 2.73 -5.16 11.27
N SER A 132 1.95 -5.02 12.35
CA SER A 132 1.86 -6.03 13.41
C SER A 132 1.42 -7.40 12.89
N VAL A 133 0.44 -7.46 12.00
CA VAL A 133 -0.01 -8.73 11.41
C VAL A 133 1.07 -9.35 10.53
N VAL A 134 1.75 -8.56 9.69
CA VAL A 134 2.83 -9.06 8.82
C VAL A 134 4.01 -9.59 9.63
N GLU A 135 4.37 -8.92 10.73
CA GLU A 135 5.44 -9.38 11.64
C GLU A 135 5.07 -10.68 12.35
N GLN A 136 3.80 -10.84 12.76
CA GLN A 136 3.33 -12.11 13.33
C GLN A 136 3.34 -13.28 12.32
N LEU A 137 3.32 -12.97 11.05
CA LEU A 137 3.54 -13.95 9.97
C LEU A 137 5.03 -14.22 9.71
N ASN A 138 5.93 -13.72 10.59
CA ASN A 138 7.39 -13.83 10.50
C ASN A 138 7.98 -13.22 9.22
N ASN A 139 7.41 -12.13 8.74
CA ASN A 139 7.88 -11.41 7.57
C ASN A 139 8.52 -10.06 7.93
N LYS A 140 9.30 -9.52 6.99
CA LYS A 140 10.02 -8.25 7.17
C LYS A 140 9.13 -7.07 6.81
N THR A 141 9.23 -6.00 7.61
CA THR A 141 8.47 -4.77 7.41
C THR A 141 9.39 -3.56 7.33
N ILE A 142 8.90 -2.51 6.68
CA ILE A 142 9.45 -1.14 6.74
C ILE A 142 8.28 -0.22 7.12
N VAL A 143 8.42 0.45 8.25
CA VAL A 143 7.46 1.46 8.72
C VAL A 143 7.85 2.82 8.16
N VAL A 144 6.90 3.55 7.55
CA VAL A 144 7.12 4.85 6.91
C VAL A 144 6.14 5.93 7.39
#